data_2e4df9c76f16fc6f50e6666a881f68bc
#
_entry.id   2e4df9c76f16fc6f50e6666a881f68bc
#
_cell.length_a   1.000
_cell.length_b   1.000
_cell.length_c   1.000
_cell.angle_alpha   90.00
_cell.angle_beta   90.00
_cell.angle_gamma   90.00
#
_symmetry.space_group_name_H-M   'P 1'
#
loop_
_entity.id
_entity.type
_entity.pdbx_description
1 polymer ?
#
loop_
_entity_poly.entity_id
_entity_poly.type
_entity_poly.pdbx_seq_one_letter_code
_entity_poly.pdbx_strand_id
1 'polypeptide(L)'
;RDEFVMARKHRFSLMEWVVEQNRLSENPLMSSSGRIEIKRLMQDNNVAIESVTCDTYIEEPFFKATKLYSVQLVDDFKRIIESCVDIGIDKIIVPLVDKGSLQNKNQEDRLLKGMDAVIPLLEDSNAMIVFESDFGPSRLKSFIDRFKPAYFMINYDTGNSASLGYDFKEEFASYGDRIKNVHIKDRKFKGTTVPLGEGDTEIAGVLGALHANGYVGNYILQTARASNGDHAGALCRYRDMVEGWLGTMG
;
A
#
# COMPACT_ATOMS: atom_id res chain seq x y z
N ARG A 1 18.01 -3.50 8.55
CA ARG A 1 19.07 -4.47 8.18
C ARG A 1 18.61 -5.88 8.46
N ASP A 2 18.17 -6.16 9.67
CA ASP A 2 17.79 -7.51 10.11
C ASP A 2 16.59 -8.05 9.32
N GLU A 3 15.67 -7.18 8.91
CA GLU A 3 14.48 -7.51 8.12
C GLU A 3 14.84 -8.11 6.75
N PHE A 4 15.86 -7.59 6.05
CA PHE A 4 16.32 -8.17 4.78
C PHE A 4 16.91 -9.56 4.96
N VAL A 5 17.73 -9.74 6.02
CA VAL A 5 18.30 -11.06 6.36
C VAL A 5 17.19 -12.04 6.71
N MET A 6 16.19 -11.61 7.46
CA MET A 6 15.04 -12.43 7.83
C MET A 6 14.17 -12.76 6.61
N ALA A 7 13.89 -11.79 5.74
CA ALA A 7 13.17 -12.02 4.49
C ALA A 7 13.86 -13.10 3.65
N ARG A 8 15.16 -12.94 3.38
CA ARG A 8 15.96 -13.96 2.66
C ARG A 8 15.92 -15.32 3.35
N LYS A 9 16.15 -15.37 4.67
CA LYS A 9 16.15 -16.61 5.44
C LYS A 9 14.83 -17.37 5.31
N HIS A 10 13.73 -16.64 5.28
CA HIS A 10 12.37 -17.18 5.19
C HIS A 10 11.82 -17.21 3.75
N ARG A 11 12.68 -17.01 2.72
CA ARG A 11 12.34 -17.10 1.29
C ARG A 11 11.29 -16.07 0.84
N PHE A 12 11.28 -14.89 1.45
CA PHE A 12 10.58 -13.75 0.90
C PHE A 12 11.50 -13.01 -0.07
N SER A 13 11.01 -12.73 -1.26
CA SER A 13 11.75 -12.01 -2.31
C SER A 13 11.37 -10.54 -2.39
N LEU A 14 10.34 -10.12 -1.64
CA LEU A 14 9.77 -8.79 -1.70
C LEU A 14 9.41 -8.31 -0.29
N MET A 15 9.63 -7.00 -0.06
CA MET A 15 9.14 -6.27 1.11
C MET A 15 8.53 -4.95 0.66
N GLU A 16 7.59 -4.43 1.43
CA GLU A 16 7.10 -3.07 1.31
C GLU A 16 7.76 -2.18 2.36
N TRP A 17 8.21 -0.99 1.96
CA TRP A 17 8.80 -0.02 2.87
C TRP A 17 7.71 0.82 3.54
N VAL A 18 7.99 1.35 4.74
CA VAL A 18 7.04 2.22 5.46
C VAL A 18 7.70 3.56 5.78
N VAL A 19 6.96 4.64 5.58
CA VAL A 19 7.35 6.00 5.94
C VAL A 19 6.32 6.60 6.89
N GLU A 20 6.77 6.98 8.08
CA GLU A 20 5.98 7.63 9.14
C GLU A 20 6.38 9.10 9.26
N GLN A 21 5.41 10.02 9.47
CA GLN A 21 5.68 11.47 9.53
C GLN A 21 6.54 11.84 10.75
N ASN A 22 6.21 11.29 11.91
CA ASN A 22 6.90 11.56 13.17
C ASN A 22 8.35 11.08 13.18
N ARG A 23 8.76 10.21 12.25
CA ARG A 23 10.11 9.65 12.09
C ARG A 23 10.68 9.86 10.69
N LEU A 24 10.12 10.81 9.92
CA LEU A 24 10.53 11.04 8.54
C LEU A 24 12.02 11.34 8.40
N SER A 25 12.56 12.20 9.27
CA SER A 25 14.00 12.56 9.26
C SER A 25 14.94 11.42 9.64
N GLU A 26 14.45 10.42 10.36
CA GLU A 26 15.22 9.24 10.79
C GLU A 26 15.12 8.10 9.76
N ASN A 27 14.14 8.16 8.83
CA ASN A 27 13.95 7.12 7.84
C ASN A 27 15.13 7.10 6.86
N PRO A 28 15.86 5.97 6.72
CA PRO A 28 17.03 5.91 5.85
C PRO A 28 16.71 6.20 4.38
N LEU A 29 15.48 5.99 3.92
CA LEU A 29 15.03 6.38 2.59
C LEU A 29 15.26 7.87 2.31
N MET A 30 15.15 8.72 3.34
CA MET A 30 15.24 10.19 3.20
C MET A 30 16.67 10.73 3.09
N SER A 31 17.70 9.90 3.27
CA SER A 31 19.10 10.29 3.14
C SER A 31 19.81 9.57 2.00
N SER A 32 20.75 10.23 1.32
CA SER A 32 21.54 9.60 0.24
C SER A 32 22.34 8.40 0.72
N SER A 33 22.95 8.47 1.90
CA SER A 33 23.67 7.33 2.49
C SER A 33 22.75 6.17 2.85
N GLY A 34 21.55 6.47 3.35
CA GLY A 34 20.55 5.46 3.65
C GLY A 34 20.04 4.76 2.39
N ARG A 35 19.78 5.49 1.31
CA ARG A 35 19.38 4.91 0.03
C ARG A 35 20.46 4.01 -0.57
N ILE A 36 21.74 4.40 -0.48
CA ILE A 36 22.86 3.53 -0.88
C ILE A 36 22.85 2.23 -0.08
N GLU A 37 22.64 2.32 1.23
CA GLU A 37 22.59 1.14 2.10
C GLU A 37 21.38 0.26 1.80
N ILE A 38 20.19 0.85 1.54
CA ILE A 38 18.99 0.09 1.15
C ILE A 38 19.26 -0.67 -0.15
N LYS A 39 19.78 -0.02 -1.20
CA LYS A 39 20.15 -0.67 -2.47
C LYS A 39 21.10 -1.86 -2.24
N ARG A 40 22.12 -1.65 -1.40
CA ARG A 40 23.08 -2.71 -1.06
C ARG A 40 22.38 -3.89 -0.37
N LEU A 41 21.53 -3.62 0.63
CA LEU A 41 20.79 -4.66 1.35
C LEU A 41 19.83 -5.43 0.45
N MET A 42 19.15 -4.77 -0.49
CA MET A 42 18.32 -5.42 -1.53
C MET A 42 19.16 -6.40 -2.35
N GLN A 43 20.32 -5.98 -2.84
CA GLN A 43 21.21 -6.82 -3.64
C GLN A 43 21.81 -7.98 -2.84
N ASP A 44 22.37 -7.71 -1.66
CA ASP A 44 23.05 -8.72 -0.81
C ASP A 44 22.07 -9.83 -0.37
N ASN A 45 20.78 -9.51 -0.23
CA ASN A 45 19.78 -10.45 0.25
C ASN A 45 18.84 -10.98 -0.86
N ASN A 46 18.94 -10.47 -2.08
CA ASN A 46 18.01 -10.77 -3.18
C ASN A 46 16.54 -10.54 -2.76
N VAL A 47 16.29 -9.37 -2.14
CA VAL A 47 14.97 -8.93 -1.70
C VAL A 47 14.67 -7.59 -2.33
N ALA A 48 13.60 -7.50 -3.10
CA ALA A 48 13.17 -6.27 -3.75
C ALA A 48 12.32 -5.40 -2.79
N ILE A 49 12.32 -4.10 -3.02
CA ILE A 49 11.33 -3.17 -2.51
C ILE A 49 10.74 -2.45 -3.72
N GLU A 50 9.49 -2.73 -4.05
CA GLU A 50 8.81 -2.14 -5.19
C GLU A 50 7.73 -1.14 -4.77
N SER A 51 7.33 -1.17 -3.50
CA SER A 51 6.30 -0.31 -2.96
C SER A 51 6.70 0.30 -1.62
N VAL A 52 6.09 1.45 -1.32
CA VAL A 52 6.20 2.14 -0.02
C VAL A 52 4.83 2.55 0.46
N THR A 53 4.51 2.24 1.71
CA THR A 53 3.32 2.78 2.37
C THR A 53 3.66 4.07 3.12
N CYS A 54 2.95 5.14 2.79
CA CYS A 54 3.11 6.45 3.40
C CYS A 54 2.12 6.61 4.57
N ASP A 55 2.43 6.05 5.74
CA ASP A 55 1.64 6.23 6.97
C ASP A 55 1.60 7.69 7.44
N THR A 56 2.46 8.55 6.87
CA THR A 56 2.40 10.01 6.97
C THR A 56 0.99 10.55 6.74
N TYR A 57 0.21 9.92 5.85
CA TYR A 57 -1.16 10.36 5.52
C TYR A 57 -2.20 9.89 6.54
N ILE A 58 -1.91 8.85 7.32
CA ILE A 58 -2.73 8.45 8.46
C ILE A 58 -2.43 9.36 9.65
N GLU A 59 -1.16 9.67 9.87
CA GLU A 59 -0.72 10.47 11.03
C GLU A 59 -1.06 11.95 10.86
N GLU A 60 -0.61 12.56 9.76
CA GLU A 60 -0.70 13.99 9.47
C GLU A 60 -1.09 14.26 8.01
N PRO A 61 -2.35 14.00 7.62
CA PRO A 61 -2.79 14.19 6.24
C PRO A 61 -2.79 15.67 5.84
N PHE A 62 -2.00 16.05 4.82
CA PHE A 62 -1.84 17.43 4.38
C PHE A 62 -3.17 18.11 4.00
N PHE A 63 -4.13 17.33 3.51
CA PHE A 63 -5.46 17.84 3.14
C PHE A 63 -6.36 18.17 4.35
N LYS A 64 -5.95 17.80 5.57
CA LYS A 64 -6.60 18.17 6.83
C LYS A 64 -5.80 19.24 7.62
N ALA A 65 -4.54 19.43 7.31
CA ALA A 65 -3.64 20.34 8.01
C ALA A 65 -4.01 21.83 7.79
N THR A 66 -3.43 22.73 8.58
CA THR A 66 -3.50 24.17 8.31
C THR A 66 -2.86 24.49 6.96
N LYS A 67 -3.19 25.65 6.36
CA LYS A 67 -2.68 26.02 5.03
C LYS A 67 -1.13 26.04 4.97
N LEU A 68 -0.47 26.58 5.98
CA LEU A 68 1.00 26.66 6.04
C LEU A 68 1.62 25.28 6.19
N TYR A 69 1.12 24.49 7.12
CA TYR A 69 1.64 23.15 7.38
C TYR A 69 1.36 22.18 6.22
N SER A 70 0.22 22.35 5.53
CA SER A 70 -0.09 21.59 4.31
C SER A 70 0.96 21.75 3.21
N VAL A 71 1.54 22.96 3.04
CA VAL A 71 2.60 23.19 2.05
C VAL A 71 3.84 22.36 2.40
N GLN A 72 4.26 22.40 3.66
CA GLN A 72 5.41 21.61 4.12
C GLN A 72 5.18 20.10 3.91
N LEU A 73 4.00 19.58 4.28
CA LEU A 73 3.67 18.17 4.11
C LEU A 73 3.64 17.73 2.64
N VAL A 74 3.22 18.61 1.73
CA VAL A 74 3.30 18.35 0.27
C VAL A 74 4.75 18.35 -0.20
N ASP A 75 5.61 19.23 0.31
CA ASP A 75 7.02 19.24 -0.03
C ASP A 75 7.75 18.00 0.56
N ASP A 76 7.40 17.56 1.75
CA ASP A 76 7.88 16.28 2.29
C ASP A 76 7.45 15.11 1.40
N PHE A 77 6.23 15.13 0.89
CA PHE A 77 5.76 14.10 -0.04
C PHE A 77 6.55 14.06 -1.35
N LYS A 78 6.85 15.21 -1.94
CA LYS A 78 7.73 15.27 -3.13
C LYS A 78 9.08 14.62 -2.86
N ARG A 79 9.68 14.92 -1.71
CA ARG A 79 10.97 14.32 -1.29
C ARG A 79 10.87 12.82 -1.10
N ILE A 80 9.74 12.29 -0.59
CA ILE A 80 9.50 10.85 -0.49
C ILE A 80 9.46 10.25 -1.90
N ILE A 81 8.70 10.84 -2.84
CA ILE A 81 8.61 10.38 -4.24
C ILE A 81 10.00 10.34 -4.88
N GLU A 82 10.75 11.43 -4.82
CA GLU A 82 12.11 11.52 -5.36
C GLU A 82 13.04 10.44 -4.77
N SER A 83 12.93 10.22 -3.46
CA SER A 83 13.73 9.20 -2.77
C SER A 83 13.35 7.77 -3.20
N CYS A 84 12.06 7.53 -3.44
CA CYS A 84 11.55 6.25 -3.96
C CYS A 84 12.09 5.99 -5.38
N VAL A 85 11.97 6.99 -6.26
CA VAL A 85 12.44 6.92 -7.65
C VAL A 85 13.94 6.65 -7.70
N ASP A 86 14.75 7.30 -6.85
CA ASP A 86 16.21 7.09 -6.77
C ASP A 86 16.57 5.63 -6.51
N ILE A 87 15.79 4.89 -5.75
CA ILE A 87 16.09 3.48 -5.43
C ILE A 87 15.25 2.47 -6.21
N GLY A 88 14.42 2.91 -7.13
CA GLY A 88 13.61 2.05 -8.00
C GLY A 88 12.29 1.58 -7.41
N ILE A 89 11.78 2.24 -6.36
CA ILE A 89 10.42 2.04 -5.86
C ILE A 89 9.46 2.79 -6.79
N ASP A 90 8.50 2.09 -7.38
CA ASP A 90 7.57 2.63 -8.36
C ASP A 90 6.12 2.77 -7.86
N LYS A 91 5.77 2.17 -6.72
CA LYS A 91 4.43 2.25 -6.13
C LYS A 91 4.45 2.96 -4.78
N ILE A 92 3.78 4.09 -4.70
CA ILE A 92 3.71 4.93 -3.50
C ILE A 92 2.29 4.89 -2.98
N ILE A 93 2.07 4.06 -1.95
CA ILE A 93 0.76 3.87 -1.36
C ILE A 93 0.42 5.08 -0.48
N VAL A 94 -0.73 5.68 -0.75
CA VAL A 94 -1.31 6.79 0.01
C VAL A 94 -2.57 6.30 0.69
N PRO A 95 -2.52 5.98 1.99
CA PRO A 95 -3.67 5.48 2.73
C PRO A 95 -4.65 6.62 3.05
N LEU A 96 -5.86 6.51 2.51
CA LEU A 96 -7.02 7.38 2.76
C LEU A 96 -8.01 6.63 3.67
N VAL A 97 -7.50 6.10 4.76
CA VAL A 97 -8.23 5.31 5.76
C VAL A 97 -8.00 5.89 7.16
N ASP A 98 -8.76 5.48 8.14
CA ASP A 98 -8.65 5.91 9.53
C ASP A 98 -8.62 7.45 9.66
N LYS A 99 -7.56 8.03 10.27
CA LYS A 99 -7.41 9.49 10.36
C LYS A 99 -7.16 10.14 8.98
N GLY A 100 -6.65 9.38 8.02
CA GLY A 100 -6.45 9.80 6.62
C GLY A 100 -7.73 9.74 5.77
N SER A 101 -8.83 9.17 6.26
CA SER A 101 -10.10 9.06 5.52
C SER A 101 -10.65 10.43 5.09
N LEU A 102 -11.12 10.52 3.85
CA LEU A 102 -11.72 11.75 3.30
C LEU A 102 -13.18 11.87 3.70
N GLN A 103 -13.50 12.88 4.49
CA GLN A 103 -14.82 13.03 5.11
C GLN A 103 -15.74 14.04 4.38
N ASN A 104 -15.17 14.89 3.53
CA ASN A 104 -15.92 15.92 2.83
C ASN A 104 -15.21 16.40 1.56
N LYS A 105 -15.97 17.11 0.71
CA LYS A 105 -15.49 17.62 -0.57
C LYS A 105 -14.30 18.59 -0.43
N ASN A 106 -14.23 19.39 0.61
CA ASN A 106 -13.09 20.30 0.80
C ASN A 106 -11.79 19.54 0.99
N GLN A 107 -11.80 18.43 1.73
CA GLN A 107 -10.63 17.57 1.91
C GLN A 107 -10.27 16.89 0.58
N GLU A 108 -11.25 16.41 -0.19
CA GLU A 108 -11.00 15.84 -1.52
C GLU A 108 -10.37 16.87 -2.47
N ASP A 109 -10.90 18.11 -2.50
CA ASP A 109 -10.35 19.16 -3.37
C ASP A 109 -8.92 19.56 -2.97
N ARG A 110 -8.62 19.54 -1.66
CA ARG A 110 -7.27 19.78 -1.17
C ARG A 110 -6.32 18.61 -1.49
N LEU A 111 -6.81 17.37 -1.40
CA LEU A 111 -6.03 16.19 -1.83
C LEU A 111 -5.69 16.29 -3.31
N LEU A 112 -6.68 16.55 -4.17
CA LEU A 112 -6.46 16.72 -5.62
C LEU A 112 -5.39 17.77 -5.90
N LYS A 113 -5.50 18.94 -5.27
CA LYS A 113 -4.52 20.00 -5.44
C LYS A 113 -3.10 19.59 -5.02
N GLY A 114 -2.98 18.79 -3.96
CA GLY A 114 -1.69 18.24 -3.55
C GLY A 114 -1.16 17.20 -4.54
N MET A 115 -2.04 16.37 -5.10
CA MET A 115 -1.68 15.40 -6.12
C MET A 115 -1.27 16.08 -7.43
N ASP A 116 -1.94 17.15 -7.83
CA ASP A 116 -1.53 17.97 -9.00
C ASP A 116 -0.09 18.48 -8.85
N ALA A 117 0.32 18.83 -7.64
CA ALA A 117 1.67 19.34 -7.37
C ALA A 117 2.79 18.28 -7.50
N VAL A 118 2.45 16.99 -7.54
CA VAL A 118 3.43 15.89 -7.70
C VAL A 118 3.40 15.26 -9.09
N ILE A 119 2.41 15.57 -9.93
CA ILE A 119 2.33 15.06 -11.31
C ILE A 119 3.63 15.20 -12.08
N PRO A 120 4.35 16.34 -12.07
CA PRO A 120 5.59 16.47 -12.81
C PRO A 120 6.66 15.44 -12.42
N LEU A 121 6.74 15.07 -11.13
CA LEU A 121 7.66 14.03 -10.65
C LEU A 121 7.27 12.63 -11.15
N LEU A 122 5.97 12.39 -11.32
CA LEU A 122 5.46 11.12 -11.83
C LEU A 122 5.64 11.03 -13.35
N GLU A 123 5.50 12.14 -14.08
CA GLU A 123 5.73 12.23 -15.53
C GLU A 123 7.18 11.95 -15.91
N ASP A 124 8.12 12.39 -15.08
CA ASP A 124 9.56 12.22 -15.29
C ASP A 124 10.10 10.87 -14.77
N SER A 125 9.22 10.00 -14.27
CA SER A 125 9.58 8.71 -13.68
C SER A 125 8.57 7.61 -14.03
N ASN A 126 8.86 6.38 -13.60
CA ASN A 126 7.90 5.27 -13.68
C ASN A 126 7.05 5.13 -12.40
N ALA A 127 7.16 6.08 -11.47
CA ALA A 127 6.44 6.02 -10.20
C ALA A 127 4.96 6.36 -10.37
N MET A 128 4.15 5.77 -9.51
CA MET A 128 2.71 6.04 -9.44
C MET A 128 2.25 6.14 -7.98
N ILE A 129 1.21 6.92 -7.78
CA ILE A 129 0.47 6.97 -6.52
C ILE A 129 -0.59 5.87 -6.53
N VAL A 130 -0.67 5.13 -5.44
CA VAL A 130 -1.59 4.00 -5.30
C VAL A 130 -2.45 4.24 -4.07
N PHE A 131 -3.71 4.64 -4.25
CA PHE A 131 -4.59 4.98 -3.14
C PHE A 131 -5.14 3.72 -2.46
N GLU A 132 -5.00 3.63 -1.14
CA GLU A 132 -5.80 2.74 -0.31
C GLU A 132 -6.95 3.55 0.29
N SER A 133 -8.19 3.07 0.22
CA SER A 133 -9.34 3.87 0.63
C SER A 133 -10.41 3.04 1.34
N ASP A 134 -11.15 3.69 2.24
CA ASP A 134 -12.34 3.18 2.91
C ASP A 134 -13.65 3.48 2.16
N PHE A 135 -13.56 3.99 0.92
CA PHE A 135 -14.74 4.27 0.12
C PHE A 135 -15.37 2.98 -0.42
N GLY A 136 -16.70 2.93 -0.39
CA GLY A 136 -17.44 1.87 -1.07
C GLY A 136 -17.26 1.90 -2.60
N PRO A 137 -17.59 0.80 -3.31
CA PRO A 137 -17.21 0.57 -4.71
C PRO A 137 -17.53 1.74 -5.64
N SER A 138 -18.77 2.20 -5.66
CA SER A 138 -19.22 3.30 -6.54
C SER A 138 -18.54 4.65 -6.22
N ARG A 139 -18.28 4.92 -4.93
CA ARG A 139 -17.59 6.14 -4.52
C ARG A 139 -16.12 6.10 -4.88
N LEU A 140 -15.45 4.96 -4.66
CA LEU A 140 -14.05 4.79 -5.03
C LEU A 140 -13.88 4.90 -6.55
N LYS A 141 -14.77 4.29 -7.33
CA LYS A 141 -14.78 4.44 -8.79
C LYS A 141 -14.87 5.91 -9.21
N SER A 142 -15.86 6.64 -8.67
CA SER A 142 -16.06 8.05 -8.97
C SER A 142 -14.86 8.93 -8.53
N PHE A 143 -14.20 8.55 -7.45
CA PHE A 143 -13.02 9.23 -6.94
C PHE A 143 -11.81 8.99 -7.85
N ILE A 144 -11.50 7.72 -8.17
CA ILE A 144 -10.30 7.37 -8.95
C ILE A 144 -10.40 7.82 -10.41
N ASP A 145 -11.61 7.93 -10.97
CA ASP A 145 -11.83 8.43 -12.33
C ASP A 145 -11.46 9.91 -12.51
N ARG A 146 -11.29 10.65 -11.43
CA ARG A 146 -10.78 12.04 -11.45
C ARG A 146 -9.28 12.09 -11.73
N PHE A 147 -8.57 10.96 -11.69
CA PHE A 147 -7.12 10.86 -11.82
C PHE A 147 -6.71 10.09 -13.07
N LYS A 148 -5.62 10.53 -13.70
CA LYS A 148 -5.03 9.84 -14.86
C LYS A 148 -4.54 8.44 -14.47
N PRO A 149 -4.99 7.36 -15.14
CA PRO A 149 -4.58 5.98 -14.81
C PRO A 149 -3.07 5.74 -14.92
N ALA A 150 -2.36 6.52 -15.73
CA ALA A 150 -0.91 6.41 -15.88
C ALA A 150 -0.15 6.68 -14.57
N TYR A 151 -0.72 7.49 -13.66
CA TYR A 151 -0.03 7.95 -12.46
C TYR A 151 -0.74 7.62 -11.17
N PHE A 152 -2.03 7.23 -11.24
CA PHE A 152 -2.85 7.03 -10.05
C PHE A 152 -3.65 5.74 -10.16
N MET A 153 -3.42 4.84 -9.24
CA MET A 153 -4.00 3.50 -9.20
C MET A 153 -4.54 3.21 -7.78
N ILE A 154 -4.95 1.99 -7.52
CA ILE A 154 -5.55 1.54 -6.27
C ILE A 154 -4.69 0.46 -5.62
N ASN A 155 -4.44 0.61 -4.32
CA ASN A 155 -4.04 -0.47 -3.43
C ASN A 155 -5.30 -1.13 -2.87
N TYR A 156 -5.50 -2.40 -3.18
CA TYR A 156 -6.62 -3.17 -2.65
C TYR A 156 -6.21 -3.88 -1.36
N ASP A 157 -6.77 -3.46 -0.23
CA ASP A 157 -6.57 -4.12 1.06
C ASP A 157 -7.74 -5.06 1.34
N THR A 158 -7.49 -6.36 1.29
CA THR A 158 -8.51 -7.40 1.39
C THR A 158 -9.25 -7.36 2.72
N GLY A 159 -8.53 -7.07 3.81
CA GLY A 159 -9.11 -7.01 5.15
C GLY A 159 -9.92 -5.73 5.40
N ASN A 160 -9.49 -4.60 4.84
CA ASN A 160 -10.24 -3.35 4.95
C ASN A 160 -11.59 -3.47 4.23
N SER A 161 -11.60 -4.04 3.02
CA SER A 161 -12.82 -4.33 2.27
C SER A 161 -13.78 -5.23 3.08
N ALA A 162 -13.31 -6.37 3.59
CA ALA A 162 -14.12 -7.29 4.40
C ALA A 162 -14.64 -6.64 5.68
N SER A 163 -13.80 -5.87 6.37
CA SER A 163 -14.19 -5.17 7.60
C SER A 163 -15.29 -4.13 7.37
N LEU A 164 -15.32 -3.51 6.19
CA LEU A 164 -16.33 -2.54 5.78
C LEU A 164 -17.59 -3.22 5.21
N GLY A 165 -17.52 -4.53 4.95
CA GLY A 165 -18.62 -5.33 4.44
C GLY A 165 -18.88 -5.11 2.95
N TYR A 166 -17.83 -4.78 2.18
CA TYR A 166 -17.95 -4.65 0.74
C TYR A 166 -17.89 -6.01 0.05
N ASP A 167 -18.65 -6.18 -1.01
CA ASP A 167 -18.57 -7.35 -1.88
C ASP A 167 -17.45 -7.16 -2.90
N PHE A 168 -16.41 -7.99 -2.83
CA PHE A 168 -15.28 -7.89 -3.73
C PHE A 168 -15.69 -8.00 -5.21
N LYS A 169 -16.78 -8.67 -5.54
CA LYS A 169 -17.28 -8.77 -6.94
C LYS A 169 -17.78 -7.41 -7.43
N GLU A 170 -18.47 -6.64 -6.56
CA GLU A 170 -18.90 -5.29 -6.89
C GLU A 170 -17.68 -4.34 -6.98
N GLU A 171 -16.71 -4.50 -6.10
CA GLU A 171 -15.47 -3.72 -6.11
C GLU A 171 -14.70 -3.95 -7.41
N PHE A 172 -14.47 -5.21 -7.79
CA PHE A 172 -13.74 -5.55 -9.02
C PHE A 172 -14.48 -5.14 -10.28
N ALA A 173 -15.82 -5.27 -10.31
CA ALA A 173 -16.63 -4.77 -11.42
C ALA A 173 -16.55 -3.24 -11.55
N SER A 174 -16.31 -2.52 -10.44
CA SER A 174 -16.26 -1.05 -10.42
C SER A 174 -14.89 -0.51 -10.80
N TYR A 175 -13.81 -1.05 -10.21
CA TYR A 175 -12.46 -0.49 -10.33
C TYR A 175 -11.33 -1.53 -10.41
N GLY A 176 -11.65 -2.78 -10.73
CA GLY A 176 -10.66 -3.87 -10.79
C GLY A 176 -9.49 -3.60 -11.74
N ASP A 177 -9.75 -2.90 -12.85
CA ASP A 177 -8.74 -2.47 -13.84
C ASP A 177 -7.76 -1.40 -13.31
N ARG A 178 -8.08 -0.80 -12.16
CA ARG A 178 -7.25 0.22 -11.48
C ARG A 178 -6.43 -0.35 -10.32
N ILE A 179 -6.57 -1.64 -9.97
CA ILE A 179 -5.81 -2.28 -8.89
C ILE A 179 -4.38 -2.53 -9.36
N LYS A 180 -3.39 -2.00 -8.62
CA LYS A 180 -1.97 -2.11 -8.96
C LYS A 180 -1.09 -2.66 -7.83
N ASN A 181 -1.57 -2.63 -6.60
CA ASN A 181 -0.95 -3.26 -5.44
C ASN A 181 -2.04 -3.93 -4.59
N VAL A 182 -1.68 -4.97 -3.87
CA VAL A 182 -2.63 -5.72 -3.03
C VAL A 182 -2.00 -5.99 -1.67
N HIS A 183 -2.71 -5.57 -0.62
CA HIS A 183 -2.43 -5.97 0.74
C HIS A 183 -3.30 -7.18 1.12
N ILE A 184 -2.65 -8.29 1.46
CA ILE A 184 -3.31 -9.47 1.99
C ILE A 184 -3.43 -9.33 3.50
N LYS A 185 -4.65 -9.12 3.93
CA LYS A 185 -5.03 -8.92 5.32
C LYS A 185 -6.33 -9.67 5.59
N ASP A 186 -6.52 -10.13 6.81
CA ASP A 186 -7.79 -10.69 7.24
C ASP A 186 -8.33 -9.90 8.44
N ARG A 187 -9.62 -9.57 8.39
CA ARG A 187 -10.30 -8.81 9.45
C ARG A 187 -11.69 -9.38 9.68
N LYS A 188 -12.19 -9.21 10.88
CA LYS A 188 -13.60 -9.41 11.17
C LYS A 188 -14.44 -8.23 10.66
N PHE A 189 -15.64 -8.51 10.23
CA PHE A 189 -16.62 -7.47 9.87
C PHE A 189 -16.78 -6.46 11.01
N LYS A 190 -16.60 -5.18 10.72
CA LYS A 190 -16.53 -4.08 11.71
C LYS A 190 -15.53 -4.32 12.84
N GLY A 191 -14.56 -5.20 12.64
CA GLY A 191 -13.58 -5.61 13.64
C GLY A 191 -12.14 -5.26 13.29
N THR A 192 -11.23 -5.87 14.04
CA THR A 192 -9.79 -5.67 13.89
C THR A 192 -9.15 -6.74 13.02
N THR A 193 -7.88 -6.55 12.69
CA THR A 193 -7.05 -7.55 11.99
C THR A 193 -6.89 -8.80 12.86
N VAL A 194 -7.06 -9.95 12.24
CA VAL A 194 -6.93 -11.29 12.84
C VAL A 194 -5.93 -12.13 12.04
N PRO A 195 -5.47 -13.28 12.56
CA PRO A 195 -4.66 -14.22 11.78
C PRO A 195 -5.34 -14.58 10.46
N LEU A 196 -4.54 -14.77 9.41
CA LEU A 196 -5.06 -15.07 8.07
C LEU A 196 -5.85 -16.39 8.06
N GLY A 197 -7.07 -16.35 7.57
CA GLY A 197 -8.03 -17.45 7.58
C GLY A 197 -8.96 -17.50 8.78
N GLU A 198 -8.81 -16.58 9.76
CA GLU A 198 -9.68 -16.49 10.94
C GLU A 198 -10.68 -15.32 10.85
N GLY A 199 -10.59 -14.52 9.80
CA GLY A 199 -11.44 -13.35 9.55
C GLY A 199 -12.67 -13.66 8.71
N ASP A 200 -13.21 -12.59 8.14
CA ASP A 200 -14.38 -12.65 7.27
C ASP A 200 -14.00 -12.33 5.80
N THR A 201 -12.70 -12.25 5.49
CA THR A 201 -12.19 -12.01 4.15
C THR A 201 -12.29 -13.27 3.29
N GLU A 202 -12.98 -13.22 2.18
CA GLU A 202 -13.04 -14.30 1.19
C GLU A 202 -11.76 -14.35 0.34
N ILE A 203 -10.59 -14.57 0.97
CA ILE A 203 -9.27 -14.39 0.34
C ILE A 203 -9.14 -15.19 -0.95
N ALA A 204 -9.51 -16.45 -0.97
CA ALA A 204 -9.44 -17.29 -2.18
C ALA A 204 -10.32 -16.73 -3.31
N GLY A 205 -11.51 -16.23 -2.99
CA GLY A 205 -12.42 -15.58 -3.95
C GLY A 205 -11.83 -14.30 -4.52
N VAL A 206 -11.23 -13.48 -3.65
CA VAL A 206 -10.52 -12.24 -4.04
C VAL A 206 -9.35 -12.53 -4.96
N LEU A 207 -8.50 -13.51 -4.60
CA LEU A 207 -7.35 -13.90 -5.44
C LEU A 207 -7.80 -14.42 -6.80
N GLY A 208 -8.88 -15.21 -6.85
CA GLY A 208 -9.50 -15.68 -8.11
C GLY A 208 -10.01 -14.51 -8.96
N ALA A 209 -10.63 -13.52 -8.35
CA ALA A 209 -11.10 -12.32 -9.05
C ALA A 209 -9.93 -11.45 -9.56
N LEU A 210 -8.85 -11.30 -8.79
CA LEU A 210 -7.61 -10.63 -9.23
C LEU A 210 -7.04 -11.33 -10.47
N HIS A 211 -6.90 -12.65 -10.41
CA HIS A 211 -6.42 -13.45 -11.54
C HIS A 211 -7.29 -13.29 -12.78
N ALA A 212 -8.61 -13.40 -12.63
CA ALA A 212 -9.58 -13.24 -13.73
C ALA A 212 -9.55 -11.83 -14.35
N ASN A 213 -9.18 -10.79 -13.57
CA ASN A 213 -8.99 -9.42 -14.05
C ASN A 213 -7.57 -9.17 -14.62
N GLY A 214 -6.72 -10.19 -14.73
CA GLY A 214 -5.38 -10.07 -15.29
C GLY A 214 -4.38 -9.34 -14.37
N TYR A 215 -4.60 -9.36 -13.05
CA TYR A 215 -3.65 -8.78 -12.10
C TYR A 215 -2.33 -9.56 -12.13
N VAL A 216 -1.24 -8.84 -12.33
CA VAL A 216 0.14 -9.37 -12.39
C VAL A 216 1.08 -8.69 -11.36
N GLY A 217 0.50 -7.97 -10.41
CA GLY A 217 1.25 -7.27 -9.36
C GLY A 217 1.61 -8.17 -8.18
N ASN A 218 2.16 -7.54 -7.16
CA ASN A 218 2.61 -8.20 -5.94
C ASN A 218 1.48 -8.39 -4.92
N TYR A 219 1.68 -9.36 -4.03
CA TYR A 219 0.85 -9.59 -2.86
C TYR A 219 1.68 -9.31 -1.60
N ILE A 220 1.33 -8.26 -0.87
CA ILE A 220 2.00 -7.84 0.36
C ILE A 220 1.24 -8.37 1.56
N LEU A 221 1.90 -9.19 2.37
CA LEU A 221 1.30 -9.72 3.60
C LEU A 221 1.29 -8.65 4.70
N GLN A 222 0.13 -8.05 4.95
CA GLN A 222 -0.08 -7.09 6.05
C GLN A 222 -0.98 -7.73 7.14
N THR A 223 -0.45 -8.72 7.80
CA THR A 223 -1.20 -9.64 8.65
C THR A 223 -1.07 -9.33 10.14
N ALA A 224 -1.94 -9.94 10.96
CA ALA A 224 -1.83 -9.85 12.40
C ALA A 224 -0.50 -10.45 12.90
N ARG A 225 0.06 -9.84 13.94
CA ARG A 225 1.23 -10.39 14.64
C ARG A 225 0.88 -11.68 15.34
N ALA A 226 1.82 -12.62 15.34
CA ALA A 226 1.64 -13.89 16.08
C ALA A 226 1.54 -13.64 17.58
N SER A 227 0.53 -14.23 18.24
CA SER A 227 0.30 -14.09 19.67
C SER A 227 1.41 -14.71 20.54
N ASN A 228 2.13 -15.69 19.99
CA ASN A 228 3.26 -16.38 20.65
C ASN A 228 4.63 -15.73 20.37
N GLY A 229 4.67 -14.58 19.63
CA GLY A 229 5.90 -13.89 19.27
C GLY A 229 6.64 -14.47 18.05
N ASP A 230 6.23 -15.62 17.50
CA ASP A 230 6.80 -16.22 16.28
C ASP A 230 6.23 -15.55 15.02
N HIS A 231 6.57 -14.28 14.82
CA HIS A 231 6.08 -13.50 13.68
C HIS A 231 6.59 -14.03 12.34
N ALA A 232 7.85 -14.45 12.29
CA ALA A 232 8.44 -14.99 11.07
C ALA A 232 7.80 -16.31 10.65
N GLY A 233 7.58 -17.23 11.60
CA GLY A 233 6.87 -18.49 11.34
C GLY A 233 5.42 -18.26 10.92
N ALA A 234 4.74 -17.26 11.49
CA ALA A 234 3.39 -16.89 11.07
C ALA A 234 3.36 -16.39 9.62
N LEU A 235 4.27 -15.49 9.25
CA LEU A 235 4.39 -15.00 7.88
C LEU A 235 4.70 -16.10 6.87
N CYS A 236 5.56 -17.09 7.23
CA CYS A 236 5.80 -18.25 6.37
C CYS A 236 4.51 -19.06 6.13
N ARG A 237 3.74 -19.32 7.18
CA ARG A 237 2.45 -20.03 7.03
C ARG A 237 1.47 -19.25 6.16
N TYR A 238 1.38 -17.94 6.33
CA TYR A 238 0.48 -17.10 5.54
C TYR A 238 0.91 -17.04 4.07
N ARG A 239 2.20 -16.95 3.78
CA ARG A 239 2.72 -17.08 2.42
C ARG A 239 2.30 -18.41 1.81
N ASP A 240 2.55 -19.51 2.50
CA ASP A 240 2.24 -20.86 2.01
C ASP A 240 0.73 -21.03 1.77
N MET A 241 -0.13 -20.40 2.58
CA MET A 241 -1.59 -20.35 2.35
C MET A 241 -1.91 -19.56 1.05
N VAL A 242 -1.35 -18.37 0.87
CA VAL A 242 -1.60 -17.55 -0.32
C VAL A 242 -1.09 -18.24 -1.58
N GLU A 243 0.13 -18.80 -1.56
CA GLU A 243 0.71 -19.58 -2.66
C GLU A 243 -0.15 -20.81 -2.98
N GLY A 244 -0.68 -21.48 -1.97
CA GLY A 244 -1.60 -22.61 -2.13
C GLY A 244 -2.89 -22.21 -2.86
N TRP A 245 -3.51 -21.09 -2.51
CA TRP A 245 -4.69 -20.58 -3.23
C TRP A 245 -4.37 -20.18 -4.66
N LEU A 246 -3.26 -19.44 -4.88
CA LEU A 246 -2.84 -19.04 -6.23
C LEU A 246 -2.52 -20.25 -7.12
N GLY A 247 -1.89 -21.29 -6.57
CA GLY A 247 -1.56 -22.53 -7.30
C GLY A 247 -2.76 -23.34 -7.78
N THR A 248 -3.96 -23.08 -7.21
CA THR A 248 -5.22 -23.72 -7.66
C THR A 248 -5.89 -22.99 -8.84
N MET A 249 -5.36 -21.84 -9.26
CA MET A 249 -5.95 -20.96 -10.27
C MET A 249 -5.27 -21.05 -11.65
N GLY A 250 -4.16 -21.82 -11.75
CA GLY A 250 -3.35 -22.01 -12.95
C GLY A 250 -3.72 -23.23 -13.77
#